data_f22a68870d631fb3c74edaa37e652d65
#
_entry.id   f22a68870d631fb3c74edaa37e652d65
#
_cell.length_a   1.000
_cell.length_b   1.000
_cell.length_c   1.000
_cell.angle_alpha   90.00
_cell.angle_beta   90.00
_cell.angle_gamma   90.00
#
_symmetry.space_group_name_H-M   'P 1'
#
loop_
_entity.id
_entity.type
_entity.pdbx_description
1 polymer ?
#
loop_
_entity_poly.entity_id
_entity_poly.type
_entity_poly.pdbx_seq_one_letter_code
_entity_poly.pdbx_strand_id
1 'polypeptide(L)'
;MGQRTPLYDLHLALGAKMVDFGGWDMPLHYGSQVEEHHQVRRDCGVFDVSHMTVIDVTGPQAKEWLQHLLANDVDRLHGCGRALYSAMLNEQGGVVDDMIVYRTETGYRLVVNAATRDQDMAWMQAQVGDYQVQLHERSELAMLAIQGPHARHKIAELVTQSRGNLIHQLKPFEGHADGDWFIARTGYTGEDGLEIVLPADQAPGFFNDLVGAGISPIGLGARDTLRLEAGMNLYGQDIHQQVSPLAANMAWSIAWEPAGRNFIGRAALEAEKAAGVQFKLVGLVLEERGVLRAHQVVRIANVGEGEITSGSFSPTLSKSIALARVPAATADRAEVEIRGKWYPVRVVKPTFVRHGKTLI
;
A
#
# COMPACT_ATOMS: atom_id res chain seq x y z
N MET A 1 -2.08 -18.34 -18.57
CA MET A 1 -0.90 -17.48 -18.39
C MET A 1 -1.40 -16.17 -17.86
N GLY A 2 -0.81 -15.69 -16.79
CA GLY A 2 -1.12 -14.36 -16.23
C GLY A 2 -0.65 -13.22 -17.14
N GLN A 3 -1.05 -11.99 -16.81
CA GLN A 3 -0.46 -10.79 -17.40
C GLN A 3 1.02 -10.71 -16.98
N ARG A 4 1.85 -10.04 -17.77
CA ARG A 4 3.28 -9.93 -17.54
C ARG A 4 3.71 -8.48 -17.50
N THR A 5 4.57 -8.16 -16.56
CA THR A 5 5.25 -6.86 -16.51
C THR A 5 6.34 -6.79 -17.58
N PRO A 6 6.85 -5.59 -17.92
CA PRO A 6 8.02 -5.45 -18.82
C PRO A 6 9.27 -6.16 -18.31
N LEU A 7 9.32 -6.54 -17.03
CA LEU A 7 10.48 -7.15 -16.38
C LEU A 7 10.40 -8.69 -16.27
N TYR A 8 9.31 -9.29 -16.77
CA TYR A 8 9.06 -10.73 -16.60
C TYR A 8 10.26 -11.62 -16.99
N ASP A 9 10.85 -11.39 -18.17
CA ASP A 9 11.98 -12.19 -18.66
C ASP A 9 13.24 -11.95 -17.82
N LEU A 10 13.45 -10.76 -17.27
CA LEU A 10 14.54 -10.46 -16.35
C LEU A 10 14.36 -11.18 -15.02
N HIS A 11 13.13 -11.27 -14.51
CA HIS A 11 12.86 -12.06 -13.31
C HIS A 11 13.23 -13.53 -13.50
N LEU A 12 12.87 -14.12 -14.64
CA LEU A 12 13.24 -15.49 -14.96
C LEU A 12 14.77 -15.65 -15.08
N ALA A 13 15.45 -14.72 -15.76
CA ALA A 13 16.89 -14.75 -15.94
C ALA A 13 17.65 -14.64 -14.60
N LEU A 14 17.08 -13.94 -13.61
CA LEU A 14 17.60 -13.82 -12.25
C LEU A 14 17.20 -14.99 -11.33
N GLY A 15 16.53 -16.02 -11.87
CA GLY A 15 16.12 -17.21 -11.12
C GLY A 15 14.96 -16.98 -10.15
N ALA A 16 14.11 -16.01 -10.40
CA ALA A 16 12.96 -15.75 -9.58
C ALA A 16 11.95 -16.93 -9.61
N LYS A 17 11.40 -17.27 -8.46
CA LYS A 17 10.22 -18.12 -8.39
C LYS A 17 8.98 -17.28 -8.70
N MET A 18 8.36 -17.52 -9.85
CA MET A 18 7.17 -16.81 -10.27
C MET A 18 5.90 -17.44 -9.68
N VAL A 19 4.90 -16.59 -9.39
CA VAL A 19 3.57 -16.97 -8.90
C VAL A 19 2.50 -16.09 -9.55
N ASP A 20 1.26 -16.59 -9.57
CA ASP A 20 0.11 -15.74 -9.86
C ASP A 20 -0.15 -14.80 -8.68
N PHE A 21 -0.30 -13.52 -8.98
CA PHE A 21 -0.69 -12.48 -8.03
C PHE A 21 -1.72 -11.56 -8.67
N GLY A 22 -3.00 -11.82 -8.37
CA GLY A 22 -4.10 -11.04 -8.91
C GLY A 22 -4.18 -11.06 -10.44
N GLY A 23 -3.85 -12.19 -11.08
CA GLY A 23 -3.84 -12.37 -12.53
C GLY A 23 -2.53 -11.96 -13.20
N TRP A 24 -1.50 -11.57 -12.45
CA TRP A 24 -0.17 -11.24 -12.94
C TRP A 24 0.85 -12.30 -12.57
N ASP A 25 1.73 -12.66 -13.50
CA ASP A 25 2.90 -13.51 -13.24
C ASP A 25 3.98 -12.65 -12.55
N MET A 26 4.15 -12.80 -11.23
CA MET A 26 5.02 -11.95 -10.41
C MET A 26 6.10 -12.75 -9.66
N PRO A 27 7.28 -12.16 -9.37
CA PRO A 27 8.32 -12.83 -8.60
C PRO A 27 7.92 -12.94 -7.11
N LEU A 28 7.85 -14.18 -6.60
CA LEU A 28 7.61 -14.43 -5.18
C LEU A 28 8.89 -14.16 -4.36
N HIS A 29 10.02 -14.66 -4.85
CA HIS A 29 11.37 -14.44 -4.27
C HIS A 29 12.45 -14.80 -5.30
N TYR A 30 13.69 -14.34 -5.05
CA TYR A 30 14.92 -14.63 -5.83
C TYR A 30 15.89 -15.56 -5.08
N GLY A 31 15.37 -16.38 -4.15
CA GLY A 31 16.10 -17.31 -3.33
C GLY A 31 15.52 -17.40 -1.94
N SER A 32 15.68 -16.38 -1.11
CA SER A 32 15.19 -16.36 0.26
C SER A 32 14.42 -15.08 0.56
N GLN A 33 13.11 -15.21 0.72
CA GLN A 33 12.26 -14.06 1.12
C GLN A 33 12.68 -13.43 2.46
N VAL A 34 13.31 -14.21 3.37
CA VAL A 34 13.80 -13.70 4.66
C VAL A 34 15.04 -12.83 4.48
N GLU A 35 15.98 -13.28 3.64
CA GLU A 35 17.17 -12.48 3.33
C GLU A 35 16.82 -11.23 2.52
N GLU A 36 15.90 -11.34 1.56
CA GLU A 36 15.37 -10.20 0.81
C GLU A 36 14.72 -9.17 1.74
N HIS A 37 13.94 -9.62 2.73
CA HIS A 37 13.37 -8.76 3.74
C HIS A 37 14.46 -8.01 4.54
N HIS A 38 15.47 -8.74 5.01
CA HIS A 38 16.59 -8.15 5.76
C HIS A 38 17.43 -7.21 4.90
N GLN A 39 17.59 -7.50 3.61
CA GLN A 39 18.28 -6.62 2.67
C GLN A 39 17.59 -5.25 2.60
N VAL A 40 16.26 -5.22 2.50
CA VAL A 40 15.50 -3.96 2.50
C VAL A 40 15.65 -3.21 3.83
N ARG A 41 15.60 -3.92 4.98
CA ARG A 41 15.74 -3.30 6.30
C ARG A 41 17.13 -2.72 6.56
N ARG A 42 18.19 -3.34 6.03
CA ARG A 42 19.59 -2.98 6.32
C ARG A 42 20.21 -2.06 5.28
N ASP A 43 19.77 -2.16 4.03
CA ASP A 43 20.36 -1.44 2.90
C ASP A 43 19.28 -0.90 1.97
N CYS A 44 19.02 -1.58 0.87
CA CYS A 44 17.89 -1.32 -0.03
C CYS A 44 17.65 -2.52 -0.96
N GLY A 45 16.46 -2.53 -1.57
CA GLY A 45 16.10 -3.47 -2.61
C GLY A 45 15.12 -2.86 -3.60
N VAL A 46 15.03 -3.44 -4.79
CA VAL A 46 14.14 -3.04 -5.86
C VAL A 46 13.01 -4.06 -6.04
N PHE A 47 11.79 -3.57 -6.06
CA PHE A 47 10.58 -4.32 -6.34
C PHE A 47 10.04 -3.92 -7.71
N ASP A 48 9.67 -4.90 -8.52
CA ASP A 48 8.77 -4.65 -9.63
C ASP A 48 7.34 -4.49 -9.10
N VAL A 49 6.77 -3.34 -9.29
CA VAL A 49 5.37 -3.03 -8.94
C VAL A 49 4.61 -2.52 -10.17
N SER A 50 5.08 -2.89 -11.38
CA SER A 50 4.49 -2.47 -12.65
C SER A 50 3.09 -3.05 -12.91
N HIS A 51 2.65 -4.00 -12.08
CA HIS A 51 1.26 -4.48 -12.08
C HIS A 51 0.28 -3.45 -11.49
N MET A 52 0.75 -2.47 -10.69
CA MET A 52 -0.09 -1.38 -10.17
C MET A 52 -0.61 -0.50 -11.31
N THR A 53 -1.81 0.05 -11.14
CA THR A 53 -2.43 0.89 -12.16
C THR A 53 -2.17 2.37 -11.88
N VAL A 54 -1.64 3.07 -12.87
CA VAL A 54 -1.43 4.52 -12.84
C VAL A 54 -2.53 5.20 -13.65
N ILE A 55 -3.21 6.19 -13.06
CA ILE A 55 -4.31 6.91 -13.69
C ILE A 55 -4.04 8.41 -13.56
N ASP A 56 -3.97 9.12 -14.69
CA ASP A 56 -3.94 10.58 -14.70
C ASP A 56 -5.37 11.12 -14.79
N VAL A 57 -5.70 12.05 -13.88
CA VAL A 57 -6.99 12.71 -13.78
C VAL A 57 -6.80 14.17 -14.15
N THR A 58 -7.44 14.62 -15.24
CA THR A 58 -7.34 15.97 -15.75
C THR A 58 -8.73 16.59 -15.98
N GLY A 59 -8.75 17.88 -16.30
CA GLY A 59 -9.99 18.61 -16.55
C GLY A 59 -10.26 19.70 -15.53
N PRO A 60 -11.08 20.68 -15.87
CA PRO A 60 -11.32 21.87 -15.03
C PRO A 60 -12.00 21.55 -13.70
N GLN A 61 -12.70 20.41 -13.60
CA GLN A 61 -13.40 19.98 -12.38
C GLN A 61 -12.76 18.74 -11.73
N ALA A 62 -11.50 18.41 -12.06
CA ALA A 62 -10.80 17.26 -11.50
C ALA A 62 -10.69 17.32 -9.96
N LYS A 63 -10.48 18.51 -9.39
CA LYS A 63 -10.41 18.70 -7.94
C LYS A 63 -11.75 18.41 -7.28
N GLU A 64 -12.82 19.03 -7.75
CA GLU A 64 -14.18 18.90 -7.19
C GLU A 64 -14.67 17.46 -7.29
N TRP A 65 -14.38 16.81 -8.43
CA TRP A 65 -14.70 15.41 -8.63
C TRP A 65 -13.95 14.50 -7.65
N LEU A 66 -12.63 14.68 -7.48
CA LEU A 66 -11.86 13.91 -6.50
C LEU A 66 -12.30 14.19 -5.06
N GLN A 67 -12.71 15.41 -4.74
CA GLN A 67 -13.29 15.74 -3.43
C GLN A 67 -14.62 15.01 -3.18
N HIS A 68 -15.36 14.70 -4.24
CA HIS A 68 -16.58 13.89 -4.17
C HIS A 68 -16.25 12.38 -4.10
N LEU A 69 -15.28 11.91 -4.90
CA LEU A 69 -14.94 10.49 -5.02
C LEU A 69 -14.23 9.93 -3.78
N LEU A 70 -13.34 10.72 -3.17
CA LEU A 70 -12.37 10.24 -2.19
C LEU A 70 -12.74 10.63 -0.75
N ALA A 71 -12.45 9.75 0.21
CA ALA A 71 -12.65 10.02 1.63
C ALA A 71 -11.72 11.12 2.17
N ASN A 72 -10.47 11.18 1.67
CA ASN A 72 -9.56 12.29 1.99
C ASN A 72 -9.81 13.49 1.07
N ASP A 73 -9.32 14.66 1.46
CA ASP A 73 -9.53 15.89 0.71
C ASP A 73 -8.29 16.31 -0.07
N VAL A 74 -8.39 16.27 -1.40
CA VAL A 74 -7.31 16.68 -2.30
C VAL A 74 -7.00 18.17 -2.24
N ASP A 75 -7.86 19.00 -1.65
CA ASP A 75 -7.58 20.42 -1.39
C ASP A 75 -6.39 20.62 -0.43
N ARG A 76 -6.08 19.62 0.38
CA ARG A 76 -4.88 19.59 1.24
C ARG A 76 -3.56 19.53 0.46
N LEU A 77 -3.61 19.19 -0.82
CA LEU A 77 -2.44 19.11 -1.69
C LEU A 77 -2.06 20.52 -2.20
N HIS A 78 -1.52 21.35 -1.28
CA HIS A 78 -1.08 22.69 -1.60
C HIS A 78 0.23 22.66 -2.40
N GLY A 79 0.13 22.82 -3.73
CA GLY A 79 1.25 22.83 -4.67
C GLY A 79 1.48 21.49 -5.38
N CYS A 80 2.11 21.59 -6.56
CA CYS A 80 2.52 20.45 -7.35
C CYS A 80 3.48 19.54 -6.58
N GLY A 81 3.38 18.25 -6.81
CA GLY A 81 4.23 17.22 -6.18
C GLY A 81 3.72 16.68 -4.84
N ARG A 82 2.84 17.38 -4.13
CA ARG A 82 2.29 16.88 -2.87
C ARG A 82 1.41 15.66 -3.11
N ALA A 83 1.48 14.71 -2.17
CA ALA A 83 0.66 13.51 -2.22
C ALA A 83 -0.13 13.28 -0.92
N LEU A 84 -1.22 12.51 -1.03
CA LEU A 84 -1.96 11.98 0.10
C LEU A 84 -2.40 10.54 -0.17
N TYR A 85 -2.62 9.81 0.89
CA TYR A 85 -3.28 8.51 0.88
C TYR A 85 -4.78 8.67 1.14
N SER A 86 -5.60 7.96 0.39
CA SER A 86 -7.06 8.00 0.54
C SER A 86 -7.68 6.63 0.29
N ALA A 87 -8.85 6.42 0.92
CA ALA A 87 -9.79 5.41 0.48
C ALA A 87 -10.75 6.00 -0.56
N MET A 88 -11.12 5.18 -1.53
CA MET A 88 -12.29 5.33 -2.39
C MET A 88 -13.40 4.43 -1.81
N LEU A 89 -14.57 4.96 -1.58
CA LEU A 89 -15.65 4.28 -0.86
C LEU A 89 -16.86 4.01 -1.75
N ASN A 90 -17.65 3.00 -1.37
CA ASN A 90 -19.01 2.86 -1.85
C ASN A 90 -19.99 3.67 -0.97
N GLU A 91 -21.25 3.74 -1.38
CA GLU A 91 -22.31 4.50 -0.67
C GLU A 91 -22.58 3.97 0.75
N GLN A 92 -22.28 2.70 1.03
CA GLN A 92 -22.41 2.07 2.33
C GLN A 92 -21.19 2.30 3.23
N GLY A 93 -20.18 3.05 2.77
CA GLY A 93 -18.97 3.37 3.50
C GLY A 93 -17.89 2.29 3.46
N GLY A 94 -18.07 1.23 2.67
CA GLY A 94 -17.06 0.19 2.48
C GLY A 94 -15.95 0.64 1.51
N VAL A 95 -14.74 0.12 1.70
CA VAL A 95 -13.56 0.48 0.91
C VAL A 95 -13.60 -0.21 -0.46
N VAL A 96 -13.82 0.56 -1.53
CA VAL A 96 -13.73 0.08 -2.92
C VAL A 96 -12.27 -0.18 -3.30
N ASP A 97 -11.39 0.78 -2.99
CA ASP A 97 -9.94 0.63 -3.04
C ASP A 97 -9.23 1.68 -2.18
N ASP A 98 -7.94 1.48 -1.96
CA ASP A 98 -7.05 2.45 -1.34
C ASP A 98 -5.94 2.89 -2.31
N MET A 99 -5.54 4.16 -2.25
CA MET A 99 -4.65 4.72 -3.25
C MET A 99 -3.80 5.87 -2.72
N ILE A 100 -2.74 6.16 -3.47
CA ILE A 100 -2.00 7.41 -3.34
C ILE A 100 -2.41 8.36 -4.46
N VAL A 101 -2.67 9.61 -4.09
CA VAL A 101 -3.02 10.69 -5.01
C VAL A 101 -1.94 11.76 -4.97
N TYR A 102 -1.35 12.06 -6.12
CA TYR A 102 -0.36 13.12 -6.29
C TYR A 102 -0.97 14.31 -7.01
N ARG A 103 -0.68 15.53 -6.55
CA ARG A 103 -0.96 16.74 -7.33
C ARG A 103 0.11 16.90 -8.39
N THR A 104 -0.31 16.95 -9.68
CA THR A 104 0.57 17.22 -10.81
C THR A 104 0.35 18.62 -11.35
N GLU A 105 1.15 19.04 -12.34
CA GLU A 105 0.99 20.34 -13.00
C GLU A 105 -0.34 20.45 -13.77
N THR A 106 -0.82 19.34 -14.33
CA THR A 106 -2.00 19.29 -15.20
C THR A 106 -3.25 18.74 -14.52
N GLY A 107 -3.14 18.28 -13.28
CA GLY A 107 -4.24 17.63 -12.56
C GLY A 107 -3.76 16.78 -11.40
N TYR A 108 -4.09 15.49 -11.45
CA TYR A 108 -3.72 14.53 -10.40
C TYR A 108 -3.28 13.22 -11.03
N ARG A 109 -2.40 12.52 -10.34
CA ARG A 109 -2.01 11.13 -10.63
C ARG A 109 -2.42 10.24 -9.46
N LEU A 110 -3.14 9.17 -9.78
CA LEU A 110 -3.54 8.14 -8.83
C LEU A 110 -2.73 6.88 -9.10
N VAL A 111 -2.34 6.19 -8.02
CA VAL A 111 -1.78 4.84 -8.09
C VAL A 111 -2.69 3.94 -7.27
N VAL A 112 -3.33 2.97 -7.94
CA VAL A 112 -4.32 2.05 -7.38
C VAL A 112 -3.85 0.60 -7.45
N ASN A 113 -4.50 -0.28 -6.69
CA ASN A 113 -4.15 -1.70 -6.63
C ASN A 113 -4.41 -2.43 -7.97
N ALA A 114 -3.57 -3.40 -8.28
CA ALA A 114 -3.66 -4.16 -9.53
C ALA A 114 -4.91 -5.06 -9.61
N ALA A 115 -5.25 -5.73 -8.51
CA ALA A 115 -6.36 -6.68 -8.47
C ALA A 115 -7.74 -5.99 -8.59
N THR A 116 -7.82 -4.71 -8.28
CA THR A 116 -9.05 -3.90 -8.31
C THR A 116 -9.19 -3.06 -9.58
N ARG A 117 -8.21 -3.08 -10.48
CA ARG A 117 -8.13 -2.21 -11.66
C ARG A 117 -9.46 -2.05 -12.41
N ASP A 118 -10.08 -3.15 -12.82
CA ASP A 118 -11.30 -3.08 -13.63
C ASP A 118 -12.49 -2.55 -12.81
N GLN A 119 -12.58 -2.92 -11.54
CA GLN A 119 -13.55 -2.42 -10.59
C GLN A 119 -13.37 -0.91 -10.36
N ASP A 120 -12.13 -0.47 -10.13
CA ASP A 120 -11.80 0.93 -9.86
C ASP A 120 -12.11 1.82 -11.06
N MET A 121 -11.67 1.39 -12.25
CA MET A 121 -11.96 2.12 -13.48
C MET A 121 -13.46 2.22 -13.74
N ALA A 122 -14.21 1.14 -13.55
CA ALA A 122 -15.66 1.14 -13.71
C ALA A 122 -16.35 2.05 -12.69
N TRP A 123 -15.92 1.99 -11.41
CA TRP A 123 -16.44 2.84 -10.35
C TRP A 123 -16.16 4.32 -10.60
N MET A 124 -14.90 4.67 -10.87
CA MET A 124 -14.49 6.04 -11.19
C MET A 124 -15.28 6.60 -12.39
N GLN A 125 -15.41 5.81 -13.47
CA GLN A 125 -16.14 6.23 -14.66
C GLN A 125 -17.63 6.45 -14.37
N ALA A 126 -18.25 5.59 -13.56
CA ALA A 126 -19.65 5.75 -13.15
C ALA A 126 -19.87 7.01 -12.31
N GLN A 127 -18.86 7.47 -11.56
CA GLN A 127 -18.92 8.67 -10.71
C GLN A 127 -18.53 9.97 -11.45
N VAL A 128 -18.15 9.90 -12.73
CA VAL A 128 -17.84 11.12 -13.51
C VAL A 128 -19.08 12.01 -13.65
N GLY A 129 -20.26 11.42 -13.91
CA GLY A 129 -21.50 12.18 -14.04
C GLY A 129 -21.36 13.37 -14.99
N ASP A 130 -21.77 14.56 -14.52
CA ASP A 130 -21.67 15.81 -15.27
C ASP A 130 -20.35 16.57 -15.07
N TYR A 131 -19.39 16.00 -14.30
CA TYR A 131 -18.10 16.63 -14.07
C TYR A 131 -17.27 16.66 -15.37
N GLN A 132 -16.66 17.81 -15.66
CA GLN A 132 -15.71 17.97 -16.76
C GLN A 132 -14.34 17.41 -16.37
N VAL A 133 -14.22 16.08 -16.41
CA VAL A 133 -13.05 15.31 -15.99
C VAL A 133 -12.71 14.27 -17.05
N GLN A 134 -11.43 14.02 -17.22
CA GLN A 134 -10.89 12.96 -18.06
C GLN A 134 -10.04 12.02 -17.21
N LEU A 135 -10.31 10.73 -17.33
CA LEU A 135 -9.53 9.64 -16.71
C LEU A 135 -8.66 9.01 -17.80
N HIS A 136 -7.37 9.04 -17.59
CA HIS A 136 -6.40 8.49 -18.53
C HIS A 136 -5.56 7.43 -17.82
N GLU A 137 -5.87 6.16 -18.08
CA GLU A 137 -5.05 5.03 -17.61
C GLU A 137 -3.74 5.00 -18.40
N ARG A 138 -2.63 4.94 -17.68
CA ARG A 138 -1.27 5.03 -18.20
C ARG A 138 -0.65 3.64 -18.34
N SER A 139 -1.24 2.79 -19.17
CA SER A 139 -0.81 1.41 -19.38
C SER A 139 0.57 1.26 -20.04
N GLU A 140 1.08 2.33 -20.64
CA GLU A 140 2.41 2.42 -21.25
C GLU A 140 3.54 2.66 -20.21
N LEU A 141 3.19 2.82 -18.95
CA LEU A 141 4.16 3.06 -17.88
C LEU A 141 4.42 1.77 -17.07
N ALA A 142 5.62 1.67 -16.56
CA ALA A 142 6.03 0.71 -15.54
C ALA A 142 6.30 1.44 -14.23
N MET A 143 6.36 0.69 -13.14
CA MET A 143 6.64 1.24 -11.82
C MET A 143 7.62 0.35 -11.06
N LEU A 144 8.68 0.96 -10.54
CA LEU A 144 9.66 0.31 -9.66
C LEU A 144 9.64 0.97 -8.29
N ALA A 145 9.60 0.16 -7.23
CA ALA A 145 9.77 0.65 -5.86
C ALA A 145 11.18 0.28 -5.35
N ILE A 146 11.98 1.28 -4.97
CA ILE A 146 13.31 1.08 -4.41
C ILE A 146 13.26 1.54 -2.95
N GLN A 147 13.37 0.59 -2.04
CA GLN A 147 13.06 0.79 -0.62
C GLN A 147 14.22 0.36 0.27
N GLY A 148 14.44 1.10 1.36
CA GLY A 148 15.47 0.85 2.36
C GLY A 148 16.21 2.11 2.78
N PRO A 149 16.95 2.09 3.89
CA PRO A 149 17.62 3.27 4.46
C PRO A 149 18.63 3.93 3.50
N HIS A 150 19.22 3.18 2.57
CA HIS A 150 20.19 3.70 1.60
C HIS A 150 19.61 3.90 0.19
N ALA A 151 18.33 3.56 -0.05
CA ALA A 151 17.71 3.58 -1.38
C ALA A 151 17.89 4.92 -2.09
N ARG A 152 17.51 6.02 -1.46
CA ARG A 152 17.54 7.35 -2.07
C ARG A 152 18.96 7.80 -2.44
N HIS A 153 19.93 7.51 -1.58
CA HIS A 153 21.33 7.88 -1.85
C HIS A 153 21.87 7.11 -3.05
N LYS A 154 21.72 5.78 -3.05
CA LYS A 154 22.19 4.94 -4.15
C LYS A 154 21.55 5.29 -5.49
N ILE A 155 20.24 5.55 -5.49
CA ILE A 155 19.53 5.92 -6.74
C ILE A 155 20.00 7.28 -7.25
N ALA A 156 20.20 8.26 -6.37
CA ALA A 156 20.66 9.58 -6.78
C ALA A 156 22.03 9.56 -7.48
N GLU A 157 22.86 8.57 -7.20
CA GLU A 157 24.17 8.37 -7.84
C GLU A 157 24.07 7.64 -9.20
N LEU A 158 22.97 6.90 -9.44
CA LEU A 158 22.77 6.08 -10.65
C LEU A 158 22.01 6.80 -11.77
N VAL A 159 21.28 7.85 -11.43
CA VAL A 159 20.46 8.59 -12.39
C VAL A 159 21.15 9.86 -12.86
N THR A 160 20.54 10.59 -13.81
CA THR A 160 21.04 11.90 -14.25
C THR A 160 21.14 12.87 -13.07
N GLN A 161 22.02 13.87 -13.19
CA GLN A 161 22.19 14.88 -12.15
C GLN A 161 20.88 15.61 -11.80
N SER A 162 20.01 15.88 -12.77
CA SER A 162 18.69 16.47 -12.54
C SER A 162 17.86 15.60 -11.61
N ARG A 163 17.70 14.32 -11.94
CA ARG A 163 16.94 13.34 -11.14
C ARG A 163 17.56 13.12 -9.75
N GLY A 164 18.89 13.06 -9.66
CA GLY A 164 19.61 12.96 -8.38
C GLY A 164 19.34 14.16 -7.47
N ASN A 165 19.39 15.36 -8.01
CA ASN A 165 19.04 16.58 -7.28
C ASN A 165 17.56 16.57 -6.81
N LEU A 166 16.64 16.15 -7.70
CA LEU A 166 15.23 15.98 -7.35
C LEU A 166 15.07 15.02 -6.17
N ILE A 167 15.68 13.82 -6.25
CA ILE A 167 15.60 12.79 -5.21
C ILE A 167 16.04 13.31 -3.84
N HIS A 168 17.13 14.13 -3.80
CA HIS A 168 17.60 14.72 -2.54
C HIS A 168 16.62 15.74 -1.94
N GLN A 169 15.87 16.46 -2.79
CA GLN A 169 14.92 17.50 -2.36
C GLN A 169 13.56 16.95 -1.93
N LEU A 170 13.16 15.76 -2.42
CA LEU A 170 11.86 15.17 -2.11
C LEU A 170 11.63 15.00 -0.62
N LYS A 171 10.53 15.54 -0.13
CA LYS A 171 10.00 15.24 1.21
C LYS A 171 9.13 13.98 1.17
N PRO A 172 8.88 13.32 2.32
CA PRO A 172 7.92 12.23 2.37
C PRO A 172 6.55 12.66 1.81
N PHE A 173 5.93 11.78 1.02
CA PHE A 173 4.68 12.06 0.30
C PHE A 173 4.82 13.24 -0.68
N GLU A 174 5.93 13.28 -1.40
CA GLU A 174 6.14 14.15 -2.56
C GLU A 174 6.60 13.33 -3.76
N GLY A 175 6.15 13.72 -4.96
CA GLY A 175 6.59 13.15 -6.22
C GLY A 175 6.51 14.18 -7.35
N HIS A 176 7.53 14.23 -8.20
CA HIS A 176 7.63 15.16 -9.30
C HIS A 176 8.07 14.47 -10.59
N ALA A 177 7.65 15.03 -11.71
CA ALA A 177 8.14 14.64 -13.02
C ALA A 177 9.54 15.23 -13.28
N ASP A 178 10.39 14.43 -13.93
CA ASP A 178 11.64 14.87 -14.56
C ASP A 178 11.72 14.21 -15.94
N GLY A 179 11.35 14.95 -16.97
CA GLY A 179 11.12 14.41 -18.30
C GLY A 179 9.92 13.45 -18.33
N ASP A 180 10.16 12.23 -18.78
CA ASP A 180 9.17 11.14 -18.87
C ASP A 180 9.07 10.26 -17.61
N TRP A 181 9.90 10.53 -16.61
CA TRP A 181 9.84 9.84 -15.32
C TRP A 181 9.05 10.65 -14.30
N PHE A 182 8.37 9.93 -13.40
CA PHE A 182 7.77 10.51 -12.20
C PHE A 182 8.38 9.82 -10.98
N ILE A 183 9.06 10.58 -10.15
CA ILE A 183 9.83 10.09 -9.00
C ILE A 183 9.15 10.56 -7.72
N ALA A 184 8.71 9.62 -6.89
CA ALA A 184 8.00 9.91 -5.65
C ALA A 184 8.73 9.32 -4.44
N ARG A 185 8.71 10.04 -3.31
CA ARG A 185 9.20 9.54 -2.02
C ARG A 185 8.05 8.94 -1.23
N THR A 186 7.65 7.75 -1.64
CA THR A 186 6.59 6.92 -1.10
C THR A 186 7.04 5.47 -1.04
N GLY A 187 6.23 4.58 -0.48
CA GLY A 187 6.54 3.16 -0.39
C GLY A 187 5.61 2.38 0.53
N TYR A 188 5.80 1.07 0.54
CA TYR A 188 4.93 0.11 1.22
C TYR A 188 5.71 -0.82 2.17
N THR A 189 6.81 -0.36 2.73
CA THR A 189 7.74 -1.18 3.54
C THR A 189 7.96 -0.69 4.97
N GLY A 190 7.57 0.56 5.24
CA GLY A 190 7.92 1.23 6.49
C GLY A 190 9.35 1.76 6.54
N GLU A 191 10.13 1.57 5.47
CA GLU A 191 11.43 2.22 5.27
C GLU A 191 11.30 3.48 4.42
N ASP A 192 12.37 4.27 4.34
CA ASP A 192 12.49 5.34 3.34
C ASP A 192 12.72 4.73 1.95
N GLY A 193 12.39 5.47 0.90
CA GLY A 193 12.60 4.98 -0.45
C GLY A 193 11.92 5.82 -1.49
N LEU A 194 11.88 5.25 -2.69
CA LEU A 194 11.29 5.87 -3.87
C LEU A 194 10.34 4.89 -4.57
N GLU A 195 9.32 5.44 -5.17
CA GLU A 195 8.51 4.80 -6.20
C GLU A 195 8.70 5.59 -7.49
N ILE A 196 9.19 4.93 -8.54
CA ILE A 196 9.56 5.54 -9.81
C ILE A 196 8.64 4.98 -10.89
N VAL A 197 7.85 5.85 -11.49
CA VAL A 197 7.02 5.56 -12.66
C VAL A 197 7.77 6.06 -13.89
N LEU A 198 7.95 5.18 -14.89
CA LEU A 198 8.75 5.45 -16.09
C LEU A 198 8.13 4.72 -17.31
N PRO A 199 8.49 5.09 -18.55
CA PRO A 199 8.08 4.35 -19.74
C PRO A 199 8.44 2.85 -19.63
N ALA A 200 7.49 1.99 -20.01
CA ALA A 200 7.64 0.55 -19.87
C ALA A 200 8.83 -0.02 -20.65
N ASP A 201 9.19 0.60 -21.77
CA ASP A 201 10.35 0.23 -22.58
C ASP A 201 11.69 0.60 -21.95
N GLN A 202 11.72 1.57 -21.03
CA GLN A 202 12.93 1.96 -20.28
C GLN A 202 13.12 1.12 -19.01
N ALA A 203 12.06 0.50 -18.48
CA ALA A 203 12.11 -0.21 -17.20
C ALA A 203 13.13 -1.38 -17.18
N PRO A 204 13.26 -2.23 -18.24
CA PRO A 204 14.27 -3.29 -18.25
C PRO A 204 15.71 -2.78 -18.17
N GLY A 205 16.03 -1.69 -18.87
CA GLY A 205 17.36 -1.06 -18.81
C GLY A 205 17.66 -0.55 -17.41
N PHE A 206 16.76 0.23 -16.85
CA PHE A 206 16.93 0.80 -15.52
C PHE A 206 17.00 -0.30 -14.43
N PHE A 207 16.18 -1.34 -14.51
CA PHE A 207 16.24 -2.46 -13.57
C PHE A 207 17.61 -3.18 -13.62
N ASN A 208 18.16 -3.39 -14.82
CA ASN A 208 19.51 -3.96 -14.98
C ASN A 208 20.59 -3.06 -14.39
N ASP A 209 20.50 -1.75 -14.56
CA ASP A 209 21.43 -0.78 -13.97
C ASP A 209 21.39 -0.85 -12.42
N LEU A 210 20.17 -0.96 -11.83
CA LEU A 210 20.00 -1.12 -10.39
C LEU A 210 20.65 -2.41 -9.88
N VAL A 211 20.37 -3.54 -10.53
CA VAL A 211 20.96 -4.84 -10.16
C VAL A 211 22.46 -4.84 -10.37
N GLY A 212 22.95 -4.26 -11.47
CA GLY A 212 24.38 -4.11 -11.76
C GLY A 212 25.12 -3.25 -10.74
N ALA A 213 24.44 -2.29 -10.12
CA ALA A 213 24.95 -1.46 -9.01
C ALA A 213 24.84 -2.15 -7.63
N GLY A 214 24.42 -3.40 -7.57
CA GLY A 214 24.32 -4.18 -6.34
C GLY A 214 23.04 -3.95 -5.54
N ILE A 215 21.99 -3.37 -6.14
CA ILE A 215 20.66 -3.29 -5.52
C ILE A 215 19.93 -4.60 -5.77
N SER A 216 19.62 -5.32 -4.70
CA SER A 216 19.02 -6.64 -4.80
C SER A 216 17.58 -6.60 -5.29
N PRO A 217 17.18 -7.46 -6.22
CA PRO A 217 15.78 -7.64 -6.57
C PRO A 217 15.03 -8.31 -5.42
N ILE A 218 13.80 -7.85 -5.16
CA ILE A 218 13.00 -8.26 -4.01
C ILE A 218 11.62 -8.73 -4.51
N GLY A 219 11.20 -9.91 -4.05
CA GLY A 219 9.93 -10.49 -4.43
C GLY A 219 8.77 -10.16 -3.49
N LEU A 220 7.59 -10.64 -3.88
CA LEU A 220 6.32 -10.44 -3.16
C LEU A 220 6.35 -11.00 -1.73
N GLY A 221 7.09 -12.08 -1.49
CA GLY A 221 7.17 -12.69 -0.15
C GLY A 221 7.79 -11.73 0.88
N ALA A 222 8.87 -11.03 0.51
CA ALA A 222 9.46 -10.01 1.36
C ALA A 222 8.60 -8.73 1.40
N ARG A 223 7.98 -8.32 0.27
CA ARG A 223 7.04 -7.19 0.23
C ARG A 223 5.91 -7.38 1.26
N ASP A 224 5.33 -8.58 1.36
CA ASP A 224 4.24 -8.87 2.29
C ASP A 224 4.71 -8.83 3.76
N THR A 225 5.85 -9.42 4.09
CA THR A 225 6.36 -9.36 5.46
C THR A 225 6.77 -7.93 5.87
N LEU A 226 7.29 -7.13 4.95
CA LEU A 226 7.68 -5.74 5.19
C LEU A 226 6.45 -4.83 5.43
N ARG A 227 5.42 -4.93 4.57
CA ARG A 227 4.20 -4.13 4.75
C ARG A 227 3.45 -4.51 6.02
N LEU A 228 3.41 -5.83 6.37
CA LEU A 228 2.78 -6.32 7.58
C LEU A 228 3.49 -5.77 8.84
N GLU A 229 4.82 -5.81 8.88
CA GLU A 229 5.59 -5.18 9.95
C GLU A 229 5.34 -3.68 10.06
N ALA A 230 5.15 -2.99 8.93
CA ALA A 230 4.82 -1.57 8.90
C ALA A 230 3.35 -1.28 9.30
N GLY A 231 2.51 -2.31 9.42
CA GLY A 231 1.09 -2.19 9.73
C GLY A 231 0.26 -1.59 8.61
N MET A 232 0.67 -1.82 7.36
CA MET A 232 -0.02 -1.33 6.17
C MET A 232 -1.03 -2.37 5.68
N ASN A 233 -2.23 -1.92 5.34
CA ASN A 233 -3.31 -2.78 4.88
C ASN A 233 -3.00 -3.41 3.52
N LEU A 234 -3.52 -4.61 3.30
CA LEU A 234 -3.57 -5.29 2.01
C LEU A 234 -5.03 -5.37 1.57
N TYR A 235 -5.34 -4.81 0.39
CA TYR A 235 -6.68 -4.91 -0.17
C TYR A 235 -7.06 -6.38 -0.44
N GLY A 236 -8.31 -6.72 -0.19
CA GLY A 236 -8.83 -8.09 -0.28
C GLY A 236 -8.64 -8.93 0.98
N GLN A 237 -7.78 -8.46 1.92
CA GLN A 237 -7.60 -9.11 3.23
C GLN A 237 -7.98 -8.18 4.39
N ASP A 238 -7.25 -7.07 4.56
CA ASP A 238 -7.48 -6.14 5.67
C ASP A 238 -8.61 -5.15 5.37
N ILE A 239 -8.81 -4.82 4.11
CA ILE A 239 -9.84 -3.90 3.59
C ILE A 239 -10.50 -4.47 2.34
N HIS A 240 -11.79 -4.20 2.18
CA HIS A 240 -12.62 -4.56 1.04
C HIS A 240 -13.98 -3.84 1.12
N GLN A 241 -14.86 -4.03 0.14
CA GLN A 241 -16.12 -3.28 0.00
C GLN A 241 -17.12 -3.41 1.16
N GLN A 242 -16.96 -4.40 2.05
CA GLN A 242 -17.81 -4.58 3.24
C GLN A 242 -17.13 -4.07 4.51
N VAL A 243 -15.96 -3.45 4.41
CA VAL A 243 -15.18 -2.96 5.55
C VAL A 243 -15.11 -1.45 5.52
N SER A 244 -15.56 -0.84 6.62
CA SER A 244 -15.41 0.59 6.84
C SER A 244 -13.95 0.97 7.14
N PRO A 245 -13.45 2.09 6.62
CA PRO A 245 -12.13 2.60 6.98
C PRO A 245 -11.99 2.90 8.48
N LEU A 246 -13.10 3.10 9.20
CA LEU A 246 -13.11 3.29 10.65
C LEU A 246 -12.69 2.01 11.38
N ALA A 247 -13.06 0.85 10.84
CA ALA A 247 -12.73 -0.46 11.40
C ALA A 247 -11.38 -1.02 10.87
N ALA A 248 -10.67 -0.30 10.00
CA ALA A 248 -9.47 -0.75 9.28
C ALA A 248 -8.22 0.08 9.57
N ASN A 249 -8.18 0.80 10.70
CA ASN A 249 -7.08 1.72 11.04
C ASN A 249 -6.83 2.81 9.97
N MET A 250 -7.86 3.22 9.23
CA MET A 250 -7.79 4.23 8.18
C MET A 250 -8.55 5.52 8.52
N ALA A 251 -9.12 5.65 9.73
CA ALA A 251 -9.89 6.83 10.14
C ALA A 251 -9.12 8.15 9.97
N TRP A 252 -7.79 8.12 10.07
CA TRP A 252 -6.90 9.26 9.88
C TRP A 252 -6.87 9.78 8.43
N SER A 253 -7.22 8.96 7.45
CA SER A 253 -7.28 9.32 6.03
C SER A 253 -8.64 9.91 5.62
N ILE A 254 -9.59 10.03 6.53
CA ILE A 254 -10.89 10.63 6.26
C ILE A 254 -10.84 12.12 6.60
N ALA A 255 -11.09 12.97 5.63
CA ALA A 255 -11.20 14.41 5.85
C ALA A 255 -12.65 14.79 6.12
N TRP A 256 -13.01 15.01 7.38
CA TRP A 256 -14.34 15.43 7.80
C TRP A 256 -14.63 16.90 7.51
N GLU A 257 -13.58 17.73 7.52
CA GLU A 257 -13.67 19.15 7.20
C GLU A 257 -13.27 19.44 5.75
N PRO A 258 -13.91 20.44 5.12
CA PRO A 258 -15.02 21.22 5.64
C PRO A 258 -16.30 20.39 5.77
N ALA A 259 -17.14 20.73 6.75
CA ALA A 259 -18.37 19.98 7.05
C ALA A 259 -19.34 19.86 5.86
N GLY A 260 -19.30 20.82 4.94
CA GLY A 260 -20.12 20.82 3.72
C GLY A 260 -19.59 19.90 2.59
N ARG A 261 -18.39 19.31 2.72
CA ARG A 261 -17.86 18.40 1.70
C ARG A 261 -18.60 17.07 1.73
N ASN A 262 -19.30 16.76 0.66
CA ASN A 262 -20.06 15.52 0.54
C ASN A 262 -19.30 14.52 -0.36
N PHE A 263 -18.53 13.64 0.24
CA PHE A 263 -17.88 12.54 -0.47
C PHE A 263 -18.70 11.25 -0.39
N ILE A 264 -18.52 10.37 -1.36
CA ILE A 264 -19.24 9.08 -1.41
C ILE A 264 -18.96 8.26 -0.14
N GLY A 265 -20.02 7.76 0.50
CA GLY A 265 -19.94 7.00 1.74
C GLY A 265 -19.93 7.85 3.02
N ARG A 266 -19.83 9.19 2.95
CA ARG A 266 -19.77 10.07 4.13
C ARG A 266 -20.93 9.84 5.11
N ALA A 267 -22.16 9.82 4.61
CA ALA A 267 -23.33 9.64 5.46
C ALA A 267 -23.33 8.31 6.22
N ALA A 268 -22.89 7.24 5.57
CA ALA A 268 -22.74 5.92 6.20
C ALA A 268 -21.66 5.93 7.30
N LEU A 269 -20.52 6.56 7.05
CA LEU A 269 -19.45 6.69 8.05
C LEU A 269 -19.86 7.58 9.24
N GLU A 270 -20.61 8.66 9.00
CA GLU A 270 -21.15 9.50 10.07
C GLU A 270 -22.17 8.73 10.94
N ALA A 271 -23.04 7.93 10.31
CA ALA A 271 -23.97 7.06 11.03
C ALA A 271 -23.24 5.98 11.86
N GLU A 272 -22.24 5.32 11.29
CA GLU A 272 -21.40 4.34 12.00
C GLU A 272 -20.69 4.98 13.21
N LYS A 273 -20.12 6.17 13.01
CA LYS A 273 -19.43 6.92 14.07
C LYS A 273 -20.40 7.33 15.20
N ALA A 274 -21.61 7.75 14.85
CA ALA A 274 -22.64 8.12 15.82
C ALA A 274 -23.18 6.91 16.60
N ALA A 275 -23.32 5.76 15.95
CA ALA A 275 -23.71 4.49 16.59
C ALA A 275 -22.60 3.87 17.44
N GLY A 276 -21.36 4.31 17.27
CA GLY A 276 -20.15 3.71 17.83
C GLY A 276 -19.58 2.60 16.96
N VAL A 277 -18.34 2.77 16.54
CA VAL A 277 -17.61 1.79 15.71
C VAL A 277 -17.49 0.46 16.46
N GLN A 278 -17.99 -0.62 15.87
CA GLN A 278 -18.09 -1.92 16.53
C GLN A 278 -16.78 -2.71 16.50
N PHE A 279 -15.94 -2.49 15.47
CA PHE A 279 -14.69 -3.22 15.27
C PHE A 279 -13.52 -2.25 15.07
N LYS A 280 -12.33 -2.71 15.39
CA LYS A 280 -11.06 -2.01 15.11
C LYS A 280 -10.00 -2.99 14.58
N LEU A 281 -9.08 -2.50 13.79
CA LEU A 281 -7.88 -3.23 13.37
C LEU A 281 -6.78 -3.05 14.43
N VAL A 282 -6.22 -4.16 14.88
CA VAL A 282 -5.12 -4.20 15.84
C VAL A 282 -3.96 -5.05 15.34
N GLY A 283 -2.79 -4.88 15.91
CA GLY A 283 -1.68 -5.81 15.78
C GLY A 283 -1.77 -6.93 16.82
N LEU A 284 -1.40 -8.14 16.42
CA LEU A 284 -1.25 -9.29 17.33
C LEU A 284 0.19 -9.80 17.27
N VAL A 285 0.72 -10.19 18.44
CA VAL A 285 2.03 -10.82 18.58
C VAL A 285 1.86 -12.15 19.29
N LEU A 286 2.27 -13.24 18.63
CA LEU A 286 2.32 -14.56 19.22
C LEU A 286 3.67 -14.73 19.93
N GLU A 287 3.63 -14.95 21.25
CA GLU A 287 4.86 -15.14 22.03
C GLU A 287 5.34 -16.60 22.00
N GLU A 288 4.44 -17.54 21.75
CA GLU A 288 4.73 -18.97 21.62
C GLU A 288 5.11 -19.35 20.19
N ARG A 289 5.59 -20.60 20.02
CA ARG A 289 5.86 -21.14 18.67
C ARG A 289 4.56 -21.37 17.90
N GLY A 290 4.47 -20.81 16.72
CA GLY A 290 3.31 -20.95 15.84
C GLY A 290 3.38 -19.95 14.71
N VAL A 291 2.39 -19.99 13.83
CA VAL A 291 2.23 -19.03 12.73
C VAL A 291 0.80 -18.55 12.70
N LEU A 292 0.64 -17.24 12.87
CA LEU A 292 -0.62 -16.55 12.68
C LEU A 292 -0.89 -16.44 11.17
N ARG A 293 -2.13 -16.73 10.76
CA ARG A 293 -2.57 -16.71 9.37
C ARG A 293 -3.93 -16.05 9.24
N ALA A 294 -4.22 -15.50 8.07
CA ALA A 294 -5.54 -14.98 7.75
C ALA A 294 -6.64 -16.03 8.04
N HIS A 295 -7.81 -15.55 8.44
CA HIS A 295 -9.02 -16.31 8.77
C HIS A 295 -8.94 -17.15 10.06
N GLN A 296 -7.89 -17.01 10.87
CA GLN A 296 -7.90 -17.57 12.22
C GLN A 296 -8.79 -16.75 13.14
N VAL A 297 -9.58 -17.43 13.97
CA VAL A 297 -10.48 -16.79 14.94
C VAL A 297 -9.67 -16.20 16.09
N VAL A 298 -10.02 -14.99 16.46
CA VAL A 298 -9.46 -14.26 17.61
C VAL A 298 -10.54 -14.15 18.67
N ARG A 299 -10.34 -14.74 19.85
CA ARG A 299 -11.26 -14.69 20.96
C ARG A 299 -10.81 -13.67 22.01
N ILE A 300 -11.73 -12.81 22.39
CA ILE A 300 -11.54 -11.81 23.44
C ILE A 300 -12.48 -12.13 24.59
N ALA A 301 -11.91 -12.47 25.75
CA ALA A 301 -12.66 -12.91 26.92
C ALA A 301 -13.73 -11.88 27.33
N ASN A 302 -14.98 -12.33 27.46
CA ASN A 302 -16.15 -11.53 27.84
C ASN A 302 -16.51 -10.36 26.87
N VAL A 303 -15.90 -10.32 25.67
CA VAL A 303 -16.16 -9.26 24.68
C VAL A 303 -16.75 -9.84 23.40
N GLY A 304 -16.12 -10.90 22.85
CA GLY A 304 -16.57 -11.51 21.60
C GLY A 304 -15.41 -12.07 20.78
N GLU A 305 -15.69 -12.27 19.50
CA GLU A 305 -14.73 -12.83 18.55
C GLU A 305 -14.40 -11.83 17.44
N GLY A 306 -13.20 -11.98 16.89
CA GLY A 306 -12.68 -11.28 15.73
C GLY A 306 -11.96 -12.26 14.82
N GLU A 307 -11.24 -11.73 13.85
CA GLU A 307 -10.56 -12.52 12.83
C GLU A 307 -9.20 -11.89 12.49
N ILE A 308 -8.20 -12.75 12.25
CA ILE A 308 -6.94 -12.33 11.64
C ILE A 308 -7.20 -12.03 10.16
N THR A 309 -6.88 -10.83 9.74
CA THR A 309 -7.00 -10.41 8.34
C THR A 309 -5.71 -10.65 7.56
N SER A 310 -4.55 -10.39 8.18
CA SER A 310 -3.22 -10.68 7.62
C SER A 310 -2.32 -11.26 8.71
N GLY A 311 -1.56 -12.30 8.42
CA GLY A 311 -0.67 -12.91 9.40
C GLY A 311 0.52 -13.62 8.76
N SER A 312 1.70 -13.45 9.36
CA SER A 312 2.94 -14.07 8.90
C SER A 312 3.99 -14.12 10.01
N PHE A 313 5.12 -14.75 9.69
CA PHE A 313 6.34 -14.62 10.47
C PHE A 313 7.01 -13.28 10.15
N SER A 314 7.39 -12.52 11.18
CA SER A 314 8.17 -11.30 11.08
C SER A 314 9.67 -11.64 11.16
N PRO A 315 10.44 -11.45 10.07
CA PRO A 315 11.88 -11.67 10.11
C PRO A 315 12.60 -10.72 11.07
N THR A 316 12.16 -9.45 11.16
CA THR A 316 12.79 -8.45 12.06
C THR A 316 12.59 -8.82 13.53
N LEU A 317 11.39 -9.27 13.92
CA LEU A 317 11.03 -9.56 15.30
C LEU A 317 11.32 -11.02 15.71
N SER A 318 11.59 -11.90 14.73
CA SER A 318 11.70 -13.37 14.94
C SER A 318 10.47 -13.95 15.65
N LYS A 319 9.29 -13.38 15.41
CA LYS A 319 7.99 -13.78 15.99
C LYS A 319 6.91 -13.82 14.91
N SER A 320 5.82 -14.53 15.18
CA SER A 320 4.64 -14.42 14.35
C SER A 320 3.81 -13.22 14.76
N ILE A 321 3.43 -12.42 13.78
CA ILE A 321 2.61 -11.21 13.93
C ILE A 321 1.40 -11.27 13.01
N ALA A 322 0.36 -10.50 13.35
CA ALA A 322 -0.82 -10.39 12.51
C ALA A 322 -1.50 -9.03 12.64
N LEU A 323 -2.23 -8.63 11.60
CA LEU A 323 -3.32 -7.68 11.70
C LEU A 323 -4.61 -8.46 11.95
N ALA A 324 -5.45 -7.95 12.83
CA ALA A 324 -6.73 -8.59 13.16
C ALA A 324 -7.82 -7.55 13.34
N ARG A 325 -9.01 -7.85 12.81
CA ARG A 325 -10.22 -7.06 13.05
C ARG A 325 -10.94 -7.67 14.24
N VAL A 326 -10.98 -6.93 15.31
CA VAL A 326 -11.52 -7.36 16.61
C VAL A 326 -12.58 -6.38 17.13
N PRO A 327 -13.48 -6.80 18.04
CA PRO A 327 -14.41 -5.88 18.69
C PRO A 327 -13.69 -4.66 19.28
N ALA A 328 -14.30 -3.49 19.15
CA ALA A 328 -13.69 -2.22 19.56
C ALA A 328 -13.28 -2.17 21.04
N ALA A 329 -13.99 -2.91 21.92
CA ALA A 329 -13.73 -3.03 23.35
C ALA A 329 -12.51 -3.92 23.68
N THR A 330 -11.83 -4.52 22.68
CA THR A 330 -10.65 -5.36 22.92
C THR A 330 -9.54 -4.57 23.61
N ALA A 331 -9.01 -5.12 24.71
CA ALA A 331 -7.89 -4.55 25.47
C ALA A 331 -6.53 -5.05 24.94
N ASP A 332 -5.62 -5.45 25.83
CA ASP A 332 -4.23 -5.79 25.54
C ASP A 332 -3.95 -7.27 25.32
N ARG A 333 -4.97 -8.13 25.52
CA ARG A 333 -4.86 -9.59 25.41
C ARG A 333 -6.00 -10.20 24.63
N ALA A 334 -5.69 -11.23 23.87
CA ALA A 334 -6.63 -12.09 23.17
C ALA A 334 -6.05 -13.50 23.05
N GLU A 335 -6.83 -14.41 22.51
CA GLU A 335 -6.38 -15.77 22.17
C GLU A 335 -6.70 -16.03 20.69
N VAL A 336 -5.83 -16.77 20.01
CA VAL A 336 -6.01 -17.15 18.60
C VAL A 336 -6.13 -18.67 18.52
N GLU A 337 -7.08 -19.15 17.74
CA GLU A 337 -7.21 -20.56 17.45
C GLU A 337 -6.22 -21.00 16.37
N ILE A 338 -5.32 -21.92 16.74
CA ILE A 338 -4.37 -22.53 15.82
C ILE A 338 -4.55 -24.06 15.89
N ARG A 339 -5.08 -24.66 14.82
CA ARG A 339 -5.30 -26.11 14.73
C ARG A 339 -6.11 -26.70 15.91
N GLY A 340 -7.18 -26.05 16.30
CA GLY A 340 -8.09 -26.48 17.37
C GLY A 340 -7.58 -26.21 18.78
N LYS A 341 -6.50 -25.44 18.94
CA LYS A 341 -5.96 -25.01 20.24
C LYS A 341 -5.90 -23.49 20.33
N TRP A 342 -6.18 -22.97 21.52
CA TRP A 342 -6.13 -21.54 21.80
C TRP A 342 -4.74 -21.16 22.33
N TYR A 343 -4.16 -20.13 21.72
CA TYR A 343 -2.86 -19.59 22.07
C TYR A 343 -3.00 -18.12 22.48
N PRO A 344 -2.42 -17.73 23.61
CA PRO A 344 -2.45 -16.34 24.05
C PRO A 344 -1.62 -15.46 23.09
N VAL A 345 -2.17 -14.30 22.75
CA VAL A 345 -1.51 -13.28 21.94
C VAL A 345 -1.60 -11.93 22.63
N ARG A 346 -0.54 -11.14 22.47
CA ARG A 346 -0.52 -9.75 22.90
C ARG A 346 -1.12 -8.86 21.83
N VAL A 347 -2.06 -8.02 22.24
CA VAL A 347 -2.66 -7.00 21.34
C VAL A 347 -1.82 -5.73 21.41
N VAL A 348 -1.45 -5.21 20.26
CA VAL A 348 -0.59 -4.03 20.11
C VAL A 348 -1.18 -3.07 19.07
N LYS A 349 -0.59 -1.89 18.93
CA LYS A 349 -0.88 -1.03 17.78
C LYS A 349 -0.47 -1.75 16.48
N PRO A 350 -1.17 -1.54 15.36
CA PRO A 350 -0.93 -2.29 14.11
C PRO A 350 0.38 -1.93 13.38
N THR A 351 1.27 -1.14 13.97
CA THR A 351 2.62 -0.87 13.45
C THR A 351 3.65 -1.54 14.34
N PHE A 352 4.39 -2.51 13.81
CA PHE A 352 5.35 -3.31 14.57
C PHE A 352 6.79 -2.81 14.40
N VAL A 353 7.16 -2.46 13.16
CA VAL A 353 8.50 -1.98 12.79
C VAL A 353 8.39 -0.76 11.90
N ARG A 354 9.25 0.23 12.11
CA ARG A 354 9.39 1.39 11.24
C ARG A 354 10.83 1.89 11.23
N HIS A 355 11.37 2.18 10.04
CA HIS A 355 12.77 2.58 9.84
C HIS A 355 13.74 1.64 10.58
N GLY A 356 13.55 0.32 10.38
CA GLY A 356 14.33 -0.73 11.04
C GLY A 356 14.17 -0.83 12.56
N LYS A 357 13.31 -0.01 13.19
CA LYS A 357 13.13 0.03 14.65
C LYS A 357 11.85 -0.68 15.08
N THR A 358 11.96 -1.57 16.06
CA THR A 358 10.82 -2.19 16.75
C THR A 358 10.04 -1.15 17.54
N LEU A 359 8.70 -1.16 17.43
CA LEU A 359 7.79 -0.22 18.10
C LEU A 359 6.89 -0.86 19.15
N ILE A 360 7.02 -2.18 19.38
CA ILE A 360 6.18 -2.99 20.26
C ILE A 360 6.97 -3.64 21.39
#